data_e385477813cfd8bb0b18076c65f64ade
#
_entry.id   e385477813cfd8bb0b18076c65f64ade
#
_cell.length_a   1.000
_cell.length_b   1.000
_cell.length_c   1.000
_cell.angle_alpha   90.00
_cell.angle_beta   90.00
_cell.angle_gamma   90.00
#
_symmetry.space_group_name_H-M   'P 1'
#
loop_
_entity.id
_entity.type
_entity.pdbx_description
1 polymer ?
#
loop_
_entity_poly.entity_id
_entity_poly.type
_entity_poly.pdbx_seq_one_letter_code
_entity_poly.pdbx_strand_id
1 'polypeptide(L)'
;MTQFPVQNGHAIIPQGTTIINDRAFFGCQDLTTVIIPEGVTTIGESAFRNCSALTHVVFPSTITHIGDLAFFETPWDNNLPDEELYIGTALYKTAYDAVAVEVQEGTTCICSTAFACRLNLTSVTLPNTLKYIGGCAFASCRELKSINIPSGAVIVHGAFMGCDALRA
;
A
#
# COMPACT_ATOMS: atom_id res chain seq x y z
N MET A 1 8.64 -18.49 10.59
CA MET A 1 9.61 -18.89 9.53
C MET A 1 9.33 -18.04 8.33
N THR A 2 10.30 -17.38 7.73
CA THR A 2 10.14 -16.58 6.51
C THR A 2 9.79 -17.48 5.31
N GLN A 3 9.00 -16.97 4.36
CA GLN A 3 8.67 -17.70 3.11
C GLN A 3 9.93 -18.00 2.30
N PHE A 4 10.88 -17.08 2.27
CA PHE A 4 12.13 -17.17 1.53
C PHE A 4 13.31 -16.94 2.48
N PRO A 5 14.50 -17.51 2.19
CA PRO A 5 15.69 -17.30 3.01
C PRO A 5 16.17 -15.85 2.95
N VAL A 6 16.78 -15.39 4.06
CA VAL A 6 17.52 -14.13 4.13
C VAL A 6 19.00 -14.46 4.30
N GLN A 7 19.85 -13.87 3.47
CA GLN A 7 21.30 -14.06 3.50
C GLN A 7 21.99 -12.70 3.48
N ASN A 8 22.85 -12.45 4.44
CA ASN A 8 23.60 -11.18 4.56
C ASN A 8 22.70 -9.93 4.49
N GLY A 9 21.51 -10.00 5.07
CA GLY A 9 20.54 -8.91 5.05
C GLY A 9 19.68 -8.81 3.79
N HIS A 10 19.81 -9.73 2.84
CA HIS A 10 19.07 -9.73 1.58
C HIS A 10 18.09 -10.90 1.50
N ALA A 11 16.85 -10.63 1.13
CA ALA A 11 15.88 -11.68 0.82
C ALA A 11 16.20 -12.32 -0.54
N ILE A 12 16.20 -13.65 -0.59
CA ILE A 12 16.42 -14.42 -1.82
C ILE A 12 15.06 -14.87 -2.36
N ILE A 13 14.44 -14.02 -3.19
CA ILE A 13 13.16 -14.30 -3.84
C ILE A 13 13.44 -14.89 -5.22
N PRO A 14 13.02 -16.16 -5.50
CA PRO A 14 13.31 -16.80 -6.78
C PRO A 14 12.62 -16.09 -7.96
N GLN A 15 13.28 -16.13 -9.12
CA GLN A 15 12.64 -15.74 -10.39
C GLN A 15 11.41 -16.63 -10.66
N GLY A 16 10.36 -16.04 -11.23
CA GLY A 16 9.08 -16.71 -11.46
C GLY A 16 8.13 -16.69 -10.25
N THR A 17 8.56 -16.11 -9.10
CA THR A 17 7.64 -15.84 -8.00
C THR A 17 6.60 -14.82 -8.46
N THR A 18 5.32 -15.11 -8.24
CA THR A 18 4.21 -14.20 -8.58
C THR A 18 3.58 -13.57 -7.36
N ILE A 19 3.72 -14.20 -6.19
CA ILE A 19 3.11 -13.76 -4.92
C ILE A 19 4.13 -13.85 -3.79
N ILE A 20 4.26 -12.77 -3.04
CA ILE A 20 4.86 -12.77 -1.70
C ILE A 20 3.69 -12.93 -0.73
N ASN A 21 3.65 -14.04 0.01
CA ASN A 21 2.51 -14.39 0.85
C ASN A 21 2.35 -13.45 2.05
N ASP A 22 1.19 -13.53 2.69
CA ASP A 22 0.95 -12.85 3.96
C ASP A 22 2.02 -13.22 4.98
N ARG A 23 2.56 -12.20 5.66
CA ARG A 23 3.58 -12.34 6.69
C ARG A 23 4.86 -13.06 6.25
N ALA A 24 5.17 -13.04 4.94
CA ALA A 24 6.32 -13.76 4.37
C ALA A 24 7.66 -13.49 5.08
N PHE A 25 7.86 -12.24 5.52
CA PHE A 25 9.05 -11.80 6.26
C PHE A 25 8.70 -11.07 7.57
N PHE A 26 7.48 -11.27 8.09
CA PHE A 26 7.02 -10.58 9.30
C PHE A 26 8.05 -10.64 10.44
N GLY A 27 8.44 -9.47 10.96
CA GLY A 27 9.36 -9.36 12.08
C GLY A 27 10.80 -9.79 11.79
N CYS A 28 11.19 -9.89 10.52
CA CYS A 28 12.55 -10.24 10.14
C CYS A 28 13.51 -9.08 10.42
N GLN A 29 14.22 -9.15 11.55
CA GLN A 29 15.07 -8.05 12.01
C GLN A 29 16.39 -7.93 11.25
N ASP A 30 16.83 -9.02 10.57
CA ASP A 30 18.09 -9.03 9.82
C ASP A 30 17.92 -8.61 8.36
N LEU A 31 16.69 -8.41 7.88
CA LEU A 31 16.40 -8.01 6.51
C LEU A 31 16.63 -6.51 6.32
N THR A 32 17.67 -6.14 5.57
CA THR A 32 18.03 -4.74 5.28
C THR A 32 17.58 -4.29 3.90
N THR A 33 17.58 -5.22 2.93
CA THR A 33 17.31 -4.94 1.53
C THR A 33 16.46 -6.05 0.92
N VAL A 34 15.45 -5.66 0.15
CA VAL A 34 14.70 -6.59 -0.69
C VAL A 34 14.64 -6.09 -2.13
N ILE A 35 14.97 -6.97 -3.06
CA ILE A 35 14.77 -6.76 -4.49
C ILE A 35 13.70 -7.74 -4.93
N ILE A 36 12.53 -7.19 -5.25
CA ILE A 36 11.37 -7.99 -5.67
C ILE A 36 11.50 -8.22 -7.18
N PRO A 37 11.56 -9.49 -7.65
CA PRO A 37 11.76 -9.77 -9.06
C PRO A 37 10.56 -9.40 -9.93
N GLU A 38 10.81 -9.14 -11.21
CA GLU A 38 9.74 -8.98 -12.20
C GLU A 38 8.87 -10.23 -12.27
N GLY A 39 7.55 -10.02 -12.46
CA GLY A 39 6.54 -11.08 -12.42
C GLY A 39 5.83 -11.20 -11.07
N VAL A 40 6.36 -10.64 -9.98
CA VAL A 40 5.58 -10.51 -8.73
C VAL A 40 4.49 -9.49 -8.94
N THR A 41 3.24 -9.91 -8.72
CA THR A 41 2.05 -9.06 -8.87
C THR A 41 1.44 -8.69 -7.52
N THR A 42 1.68 -9.49 -6.50
CA THR A 42 1.02 -9.35 -5.20
C THR A 42 2.03 -9.44 -4.06
N ILE A 43 1.93 -8.48 -3.15
CA ILE A 43 2.58 -8.51 -1.84
C ILE A 43 1.47 -8.67 -0.80
N GLY A 44 1.53 -9.72 0.00
CA GLY A 44 0.50 -10.09 0.96
C GLY A 44 0.43 -9.17 2.18
N GLU A 45 -0.62 -9.39 3.00
CA GLU A 45 -0.84 -8.65 4.23
C GLU A 45 0.34 -8.82 5.21
N SER A 46 0.83 -7.70 5.76
CA SER A 46 1.92 -7.70 6.75
C SER A 46 3.20 -8.40 6.28
N ALA A 47 3.42 -8.52 4.95
CA ALA A 47 4.51 -9.34 4.39
C ALA A 47 5.89 -8.95 4.91
N PHE A 48 6.16 -7.66 5.10
CA PHE A 48 7.42 -7.12 5.61
C PHE A 48 7.22 -6.31 6.91
N ARG A 49 6.04 -6.43 7.52
CA ARG A 49 5.74 -5.69 8.75
C ARG A 49 6.76 -5.99 9.84
N ASN A 50 7.19 -4.94 10.58
CA ASN A 50 8.16 -5.02 11.68
C ASN A 50 9.56 -5.55 11.24
N CYS A 51 9.92 -5.42 9.95
CA CYS A 51 11.30 -5.64 9.52
C CYS A 51 12.14 -4.42 9.91
N SER A 52 12.62 -4.40 11.15
CA SER A 52 13.21 -3.20 11.79
C SER A 52 14.53 -2.73 11.18
N ALA A 53 15.17 -3.54 10.32
CA ALA A 53 16.37 -3.16 9.59
C ALA A 53 16.11 -2.83 8.11
N LEU A 54 14.88 -2.99 7.59
CA LEU A 54 14.58 -2.82 6.17
C LEU A 54 14.59 -1.35 5.76
N THR A 55 15.64 -0.95 5.03
CA THR A 55 15.85 0.42 4.55
C THR A 55 15.73 0.56 3.05
N HIS A 56 15.88 -0.53 2.28
CA HIS A 56 15.88 -0.51 0.83
C HIS A 56 14.92 -1.55 0.24
N VAL A 57 14.01 -1.06 -0.61
CA VAL A 57 13.07 -1.91 -1.35
C VAL A 57 13.10 -1.51 -2.82
N VAL A 58 13.33 -2.49 -3.70
CA VAL A 58 13.22 -2.33 -5.15
C VAL A 58 11.99 -3.11 -5.62
N PHE A 59 11.07 -2.41 -6.26
CA PHE A 59 9.82 -2.98 -6.75
C PHE A 59 9.88 -3.23 -8.25
N PRO A 60 9.25 -4.32 -8.74
CA PRO A 60 9.02 -4.53 -10.17
C PRO A 60 7.84 -3.67 -10.64
N SER A 61 7.77 -3.45 -11.94
CA SER A 61 6.63 -2.75 -12.56
C SER A 61 5.32 -3.56 -12.54
N THR A 62 5.42 -4.85 -12.26
CA THR A 62 4.30 -5.81 -12.32
C THR A 62 3.39 -5.81 -11.09
N ILE A 63 3.70 -5.06 -10.03
CA ILE A 63 2.86 -4.99 -8.83
C ILE A 63 1.48 -4.42 -9.16
N THR A 64 0.44 -5.15 -8.78
CA THR A 64 -0.97 -4.75 -8.92
C THR A 64 -1.70 -4.70 -7.58
N HIS A 65 -1.15 -5.32 -6.54
CA HIS A 65 -1.74 -5.37 -5.21
C HIS A 65 -0.69 -5.40 -4.12
N ILE A 66 -0.89 -4.56 -3.09
CA ILE A 66 -0.13 -4.56 -1.85
C ILE A 66 -1.14 -4.67 -0.71
N GLY A 67 -1.03 -5.76 0.04
CA GLY A 67 -1.91 -6.05 1.18
C GLY A 67 -1.71 -5.10 2.35
N ASP A 68 -2.66 -5.14 3.28
CA ASP A 68 -2.69 -4.23 4.40
C ASP A 68 -1.45 -4.36 5.28
N LEU A 69 -0.90 -3.21 5.70
CA LEU A 69 0.26 -3.12 6.59
C LEU A 69 1.52 -3.82 6.06
N ALA A 70 1.64 -4.03 4.74
CA ALA A 70 2.71 -4.83 4.16
C ALA A 70 4.12 -4.38 4.59
N PHE A 71 4.36 -3.08 4.71
CA PHE A 71 5.65 -2.49 5.12
C PHE A 71 5.57 -1.68 6.42
N PHE A 72 4.47 -1.83 7.17
CA PHE A 72 4.26 -1.06 8.40
C PHE A 72 5.35 -1.33 9.44
N GLU A 73 5.82 -0.25 10.09
CA GLU A 73 6.93 -0.31 11.07
C GLU A 73 8.25 -0.81 10.45
N THR A 74 8.54 -0.40 9.20
CA THR A 74 9.86 -0.52 8.60
C THR A 74 10.51 0.85 8.47
N PRO A 75 11.85 0.96 8.57
CA PRO A 75 12.56 2.22 8.27
C PRO A 75 12.33 2.70 6.84
N TRP A 76 12.13 1.80 5.87
CA TRP A 76 11.80 2.17 4.50
C TRP A 76 10.48 2.97 4.44
N ASP A 77 9.40 2.46 5.03
CA ASP A 77 8.08 3.12 5.02
C ASP A 77 8.09 4.44 5.81
N ASN A 78 8.74 4.43 6.98
CA ASN A 78 8.83 5.60 7.87
C ASN A 78 9.61 6.78 7.28
N ASN A 79 10.52 6.52 6.33
CA ASN A 79 11.38 7.53 5.70
C ASN A 79 10.89 7.93 4.29
N LEU A 80 9.72 7.48 3.86
CA LEU A 80 9.14 7.91 2.58
C LEU A 80 8.87 9.42 2.57
N PRO A 81 9.18 10.10 1.45
CA PRO A 81 8.88 11.52 1.31
C PRO A 81 7.35 11.75 1.37
N ASP A 82 6.95 12.99 1.69
CA ASP A 82 5.54 13.38 1.68
C ASP A 82 5.08 13.72 0.27
N GLU A 83 5.02 12.71 -0.57
CA GLU A 83 4.65 12.79 -1.98
C GLU A 83 3.69 11.65 -2.34
N GLU A 84 3.02 11.80 -3.48
CA GLU A 84 2.23 10.72 -4.05
C GLU A 84 3.16 9.61 -4.55
N LEU A 85 2.92 8.38 -4.10
CA LEU A 85 3.74 7.22 -4.45
C LEU A 85 2.88 6.09 -5.03
N TYR A 86 3.18 5.73 -6.27
CA TYR A 86 2.69 4.52 -6.92
C TYR A 86 3.77 3.43 -6.95
N ILE A 87 3.34 2.19 -6.72
CA ILE A 87 4.17 0.99 -6.85
C ILE A 87 3.45 0.06 -7.85
N GLY A 88 3.95 0.00 -9.09
CA GLY A 88 3.20 -0.61 -10.18
C GLY A 88 1.87 0.12 -10.39
N THR A 89 0.75 -0.60 -10.30
CA THR A 89 -0.61 -0.01 -10.38
C THR A 89 -1.28 0.16 -9.01
N ALA A 90 -0.52 0.07 -7.92
CA ALA A 90 -1.02 0.31 -6.57
C ALA A 90 -0.65 1.74 -6.10
N LEU A 91 -1.64 2.54 -5.71
CA LEU A 91 -1.41 3.80 -5.01
C LEU A 91 -1.06 3.50 -3.56
N TYR A 92 0.21 3.72 -3.20
CA TYR A 92 0.74 3.38 -1.88
C TYR A 92 0.55 4.52 -0.86
N LYS A 93 0.77 5.76 -1.30
CA LYS A 93 0.71 6.95 -0.43
C LYS A 93 0.31 8.19 -1.24
N THR A 94 -0.36 9.13 -0.59
CA THR A 94 -0.64 10.47 -1.15
C THR A 94 0.01 11.55 -0.29
N ALA A 95 0.24 12.74 -0.88
CA ALA A 95 0.75 13.90 -0.17
C ALA A 95 -0.19 14.30 0.99
N TYR A 96 0.38 14.83 2.06
CA TYR A 96 -0.37 15.11 3.29
C TYR A 96 -1.35 16.28 3.15
N ASP A 97 -1.02 17.25 2.31
CA ASP A 97 -1.79 18.47 2.06
C ASP A 97 -2.81 18.34 0.90
N ALA A 98 -3.01 17.13 0.40
CA ALA A 98 -3.95 16.86 -0.70
C ALA A 98 -5.36 17.38 -0.38
N VAL A 99 -5.96 18.13 -1.31
CA VAL A 99 -7.31 18.72 -1.19
C VAL A 99 -8.32 18.02 -2.08
N ALA A 100 -7.95 17.79 -3.33
CA ALA A 100 -8.73 17.02 -4.30
C ALA A 100 -7.75 16.14 -5.09
N VAL A 101 -8.04 14.86 -5.21
CA VAL A 101 -7.16 13.91 -5.87
C VAL A 101 -7.90 13.19 -6.99
N GLU A 102 -7.30 13.18 -8.18
CA GLU A 102 -7.68 12.33 -9.29
C GLU A 102 -6.67 11.19 -9.39
N VAL A 103 -7.09 9.99 -9.00
CA VAL A 103 -6.23 8.81 -9.01
C VAL A 103 -5.97 8.38 -10.45
N GLN A 104 -4.71 8.09 -10.79
CA GLN A 104 -4.27 7.76 -12.15
C GLN A 104 -5.07 6.61 -12.75
N GLU A 105 -5.43 6.74 -14.03
CA GLU A 105 -6.03 5.64 -14.80
C GLU A 105 -5.10 4.40 -14.82
N GLY A 106 -5.70 3.23 -14.74
CA GLY A 106 -4.97 1.97 -14.62
C GLY A 106 -4.66 1.56 -13.18
N THR A 107 -4.91 2.42 -12.17
CA THR A 107 -4.76 2.05 -10.76
C THR A 107 -5.74 0.93 -10.41
N THR A 108 -5.23 -0.14 -9.79
CA THR A 108 -5.99 -1.32 -9.40
C THR A 108 -6.18 -1.47 -7.90
N CYS A 109 -5.32 -0.83 -7.11
CA CYS A 109 -5.30 -0.93 -5.65
C CYS A 109 -5.03 0.44 -5.01
N ILE A 110 -5.86 0.80 -4.03
CA ILE A 110 -5.52 1.83 -3.02
C ILE A 110 -5.03 1.07 -1.79
N CYS A 111 -3.77 1.25 -1.44
CA CYS A 111 -3.17 0.56 -0.31
C CYS A 111 -3.75 1.01 1.03
N SER A 112 -3.56 0.21 2.07
CA SER A 112 -3.94 0.60 3.43
C SER A 112 -3.28 1.92 3.81
N THR A 113 -4.03 2.78 4.48
CA THR A 113 -3.61 4.11 4.95
C THR A 113 -3.16 5.10 3.85
N ALA A 114 -3.29 4.81 2.55
CA ALA A 114 -2.81 5.67 1.46
C ALA A 114 -3.27 7.13 1.55
N PHE A 115 -4.51 7.37 2.01
CA PHE A 115 -5.09 8.69 2.26
C PHE A 115 -5.36 8.95 3.75
N ALA A 116 -4.88 8.12 4.67
CA ALA A 116 -5.22 8.28 6.09
C ALA A 116 -4.79 9.64 6.62
N CYS A 117 -5.65 10.27 7.43
CA CYS A 117 -5.41 11.57 8.06
C CYS A 117 -5.17 12.73 7.05
N ARG A 118 -5.66 12.63 5.81
CA ARG A 118 -5.68 13.75 4.87
C ARG A 118 -6.81 14.70 5.26
N LEU A 119 -6.56 15.55 6.26
CA LEU A 119 -7.60 16.37 6.91
C LEU A 119 -8.23 17.42 5.99
N ASN A 120 -7.52 17.83 4.93
CA ASN A 120 -7.98 18.81 3.95
C ASN A 120 -8.63 18.17 2.70
N LEU A 121 -8.62 16.84 2.60
CA LEU A 121 -9.11 16.12 1.44
C LEU A 121 -10.64 16.24 1.34
N THR A 122 -11.13 16.85 0.26
CA THR A 122 -12.56 17.09 0.04
C THR A 122 -13.19 16.18 -0.99
N SER A 123 -12.42 15.72 -1.98
CA SER A 123 -12.91 14.86 -3.05
C SER A 123 -11.81 13.93 -3.58
N VAL A 124 -12.23 12.75 -4.00
CA VAL A 124 -11.36 11.79 -4.70
C VAL A 124 -12.11 11.23 -5.90
N THR A 125 -11.46 11.23 -7.06
CA THR A 125 -11.95 10.56 -8.26
C THR A 125 -11.13 9.28 -8.47
N LEU A 126 -11.82 8.14 -8.47
CA LEU A 126 -11.22 6.82 -8.63
C LEU A 126 -11.44 6.30 -10.06
N PRO A 127 -10.43 5.64 -10.69
CA PRO A 127 -10.58 5.07 -12.01
C PRO A 127 -11.44 3.80 -11.99
N ASN A 128 -12.09 3.48 -13.10
CA ASN A 128 -12.92 2.28 -13.23
C ASN A 128 -12.11 0.96 -13.16
N THR A 129 -10.80 1.04 -13.29
CA THR A 129 -9.88 -0.10 -13.16
C THR A 129 -9.67 -0.54 -11.72
N LEU A 130 -10.10 0.27 -10.72
CA LEU A 130 -9.88 0.00 -9.31
C LEU A 130 -10.62 -1.26 -8.86
N LYS A 131 -9.90 -2.14 -8.17
CA LYS A 131 -10.39 -3.43 -7.67
C LYS A 131 -10.37 -3.55 -6.15
N TYR A 132 -9.52 -2.75 -5.47
CA TYR A 132 -9.28 -2.92 -4.04
C TYR A 132 -9.04 -1.58 -3.35
N ILE A 133 -9.69 -1.41 -2.19
CA ILE A 133 -9.46 -0.30 -1.25
C ILE A 133 -9.09 -0.93 0.10
N GLY A 134 -7.86 -0.71 0.53
CA GLY A 134 -7.27 -1.29 1.74
C GLY A 134 -7.85 -0.77 3.05
N GLY A 135 -7.52 -1.45 4.14
CA GLY A 135 -7.95 -1.07 5.48
C GLY A 135 -7.45 0.31 5.88
N CYS A 136 -8.31 1.11 6.49
CA CYS A 136 -7.98 2.49 6.87
C CYS A 136 -7.48 3.38 5.73
N ALA A 137 -7.70 3.02 4.45
CA ALA A 137 -7.20 3.76 3.30
C ALA A 137 -7.54 5.25 3.35
N PHE A 138 -8.74 5.60 3.79
CA PHE A 138 -9.25 6.97 3.96
C PHE A 138 -9.55 7.32 5.43
N ALA A 139 -8.97 6.59 6.39
CA ALA A 139 -9.29 6.83 7.79
C ALA A 139 -9.00 8.28 8.19
N SER A 140 -9.96 8.89 8.91
CA SER A 140 -9.88 10.26 9.39
C SER A 140 -9.78 11.35 8.31
N CYS A 141 -10.22 11.07 7.08
CA CYS A 141 -10.44 12.11 6.05
C CYS A 141 -11.75 12.85 6.36
N ARG A 142 -11.74 13.71 7.36
CA ARG A 142 -12.96 14.32 7.94
C ARG A 142 -13.72 15.22 6.99
N GLU A 143 -13.00 15.87 6.05
CA GLU A 143 -13.57 16.80 5.07
C GLU A 143 -13.92 16.14 3.72
N LEU A 144 -13.72 14.82 3.58
CA LEU A 144 -14.04 14.10 2.35
C LEU A 144 -15.55 14.04 2.13
N LYS A 145 -16.03 14.82 1.14
CA LYS A 145 -17.45 15.00 0.81
C LYS A 145 -17.92 14.10 -0.32
N SER A 146 -17.00 13.76 -1.23
CA SER A 146 -17.35 12.96 -2.41
C SER A 146 -16.23 12.03 -2.83
N ILE A 147 -16.62 10.82 -3.21
CA ILE A 147 -15.77 9.80 -3.81
C ILE A 147 -16.64 8.91 -4.69
N ASN A 148 -16.20 8.66 -5.94
CA ASN A 148 -16.84 7.70 -6.82
C ASN A 148 -16.19 6.34 -6.62
N ILE A 149 -16.89 5.37 -6.06
CA ILE A 149 -16.36 4.02 -5.88
C ILE A 149 -16.86 3.15 -7.04
N PRO A 150 -15.95 2.57 -7.87
CA PRO A 150 -16.33 1.69 -8.96
C PRO A 150 -17.12 0.47 -8.45
N SER A 151 -18.15 0.08 -9.20
CA SER A 151 -18.93 -1.11 -8.89
C SER A 151 -18.03 -2.35 -8.96
N GLY A 152 -18.03 -3.15 -7.89
CA GLY A 152 -17.21 -4.37 -7.81
C GLY A 152 -15.85 -4.18 -7.14
N ALA A 153 -15.46 -2.97 -6.74
CA ALA A 153 -14.29 -2.78 -5.90
C ALA A 153 -14.52 -3.40 -4.51
N VAL A 154 -13.54 -4.18 -4.05
CA VAL A 154 -13.54 -4.73 -2.67
C VAL A 154 -13.08 -3.62 -1.73
N ILE A 155 -13.88 -3.37 -0.69
CA ILE A 155 -13.58 -2.37 0.32
C ILE A 155 -13.32 -3.09 1.65
N VAL A 156 -12.12 -2.94 2.20
CA VAL A 156 -11.77 -3.54 3.48
C VAL A 156 -12.47 -2.79 4.62
N HIS A 157 -12.83 -3.53 5.66
CA HIS A 157 -13.45 -2.97 6.85
C HIS A 157 -12.61 -1.81 7.44
N GLY A 158 -13.27 -0.71 7.79
CA GLY A 158 -12.59 0.47 8.33
C GLY A 158 -11.93 1.40 7.28
N ALA A 159 -12.01 1.09 5.97
CA ALA A 159 -11.42 1.93 4.93
C ALA A 159 -11.79 3.41 5.03
N PHE A 160 -13.03 3.72 5.42
CA PHE A 160 -13.57 5.09 5.56
C PHE A 160 -13.88 5.48 7.01
N MET A 161 -13.17 4.90 7.97
CA MET A 161 -13.38 5.22 9.39
C MET A 161 -13.09 6.69 9.67
N GLY A 162 -14.06 7.43 10.26
CA GLY A 162 -13.90 8.86 10.55
C GLY A 162 -13.97 9.79 9.35
N CYS A 163 -14.57 9.36 8.22
CA CYS A 163 -14.92 10.22 7.10
C CYS A 163 -16.30 10.86 7.38
N ASP A 164 -16.34 11.83 8.28
CA ASP A 164 -17.61 12.33 8.81
C ASP A 164 -18.44 13.07 7.74
N ALA A 165 -17.77 13.78 6.82
CA ALA A 165 -18.45 14.52 5.76
C ALA A 165 -19.08 13.64 4.65
N LEU A 166 -18.68 12.35 4.52
CA LEU A 166 -19.33 11.42 3.59
C LEU A 166 -20.71 10.95 4.07
N ARG A 167 -21.03 11.13 5.35
CA ARG A 167 -22.26 10.65 5.99
C ARG A 167 -23.34 11.71 6.08
N ALA A 168 -23.02 12.93 5.72
CA ALA A 168 -23.93 14.08 5.68
C ALA A 168 -24.58 14.21 4.26
#